data_5a6efc63acf133b00124530978c938f1
#
_entry.id   5a6efc63acf133b00124530978c938f1
#
_cell.length_a   1.000
_cell.length_b   1.000
_cell.length_c   1.000
_cell.angle_alpha   90.00
_cell.angle_beta   90.00
_cell.angle_gamma   90.00
#
_symmetry.space_group_name_H-M   'P 1'
#
loop_
_entity.id
_entity.type
_entity.pdbx_description
1 polymer ?
#
loop_
_entity_poly.entity_id
_entity_poly.type
_entity_poly.pdbx_seq_one_letter_code
_entity_poly.pdbx_strand_id
1 'polypeptide(L)'
;MAASSTCSSGTGPATSRSPRGNPDLTVKVSAASAEHLRRLNERLGALVVGRRLYDMTNAWGGRHPLDLTTVVVTHQRPDDRPEDDENFVFVTTGIEDAVAKAREIADGKDVGVNGGEIARQCFDAGLLDEVHVDLVPVFLGSGIPLLGMIEDAPVELDGPISVTQGKGVTHLGYRVRK
;
A
#
# COMPACT_ATOMS: atom_id res chain seq x y z
N MET A 1 2.74 10.72 8.63
CA MET A 1 2.46 10.13 7.30
C MET A 1 1.81 8.79 7.52
N ALA A 2 0.53 8.69 7.22
CA ALA A 2 -0.16 7.42 7.31
C ALA A 2 -0.15 6.78 5.91
N ALA A 3 0.48 5.64 5.81
CA ALA A 3 0.36 4.79 4.65
C ALA A 3 -1.08 4.23 4.60
N SER A 4 -1.66 4.26 3.43
CA SER A 4 -2.90 3.67 2.96
C SER A 4 -3.56 2.68 3.91
N SER A 5 -4.71 3.00 4.41
CA SER A 5 -5.61 2.06 5.06
C SER A 5 -7.00 2.11 4.41
N THR A 6 -7.62 0.98 4.37
CA THR A 6 -8.82 0.59 3.65
C THR A 6 -10.11 1.17 4.18
N CYS A 7 -11.09 1.35 3.33
CA CYS A 7 -12.36 2.02 3.56
C CYS A 7 -13.60 1.16 3.38
N SER A 8 -14.69 1.50 4.09
CA SER A 8 -16.02 0.91 3.91
C SER A 8 -17.15 1.94 3.78
N SER A 9 -18.25 1.73 3.01
CA SER A 9 -19.25 2.72 2.58
C SER A 9 -20.64 2.65 3.23
N GLY A 10 -21.23 3.81 3.59
CA GLY A 10 -22.61 3.99 4.07
C GLY A 10 -23.06 5.46 4.06
N THR A 11 -24.36 5.77 3.95
CA THR A 11 -24.96 7.12 3.88
C THR A 11 -25.01 7.79 5.26
N GLY A 12 -24.11 8.59 5.48
CA GLY A 12 -23.75 9.34 6.67
C GLY A 12 -22.36 9.84 6.41
N PRO A 13 -21.50 10.21 7.36
CA PRO A 13 -20.09 10.25 7.02
C PRO A 13 -19.73 8.89 6.40
N ALA A 14 -19.34 8.91 5.12
CA ALA A 14 -19.23 7.72 4.30
C ALA A 14 -18.34 6.67 4.97
N THR A 15 -18.89 5.51 5.24
CA THR A 15 -18.15 4.31 5.64
C THR A 15 -18.03 3.40 4.43
N SER A 16 -16.85 3.13 3.88
CA SER A 16 -16.67 2.15 2.82
C SER A 16 -16.38 0.78 3.44
N ARG A 17 -17.10 -0.24 3.07
CA ARG A 17 -16.81 -1.63 3.41
C ARG A 17 -16.15 -2.27 2.21
N SER A 18 -14.99 -2.88 2.37
CA SER A 18 -14.60 -3.94 1.45
C SER A 18 -15.65 -5.05 1.54
N PRO A 19 -16.26 -5.49 0.45
CA PRO A 19 -17.31 -6.52 0.49
C PRO A 19 -16.84 -7.85 1.11
N ARG A 20 -15.55 -8.05 1.28
CA ARG A 20 -14.92 -9.29 1.76
C ARG A 20 -13.81 -9.08 2.79
N GLY A 21 -13.50 -7.83 3.20
CA GLY A 21 -12.44 -7.52 4.17
C GLY A 21 -12.86 -7.73 5.63
N ASN A 22 -11.89 -7.55 6.55
CA ASN A 22 -12.13 -7.63 7.99
C ASN A 22 -13.24 -6.65 8.41
N PRO A 23 -14.43 -7.14 8.92
CA PRO A 23 -15.57 -6.30 9.24
C PRO A 23 -15.31 -5.32 10.39
N ASP A 24 -14.27 -5.54 11.19
CA ASP A 24 -13.92 -4.73 12.35
C ASP A 24 -13.04 -3.52 11.99
N LEU A 25 -12.49 -3.47 10.79
CA LEU A 25 -11.67 -2.36 10.32
C LEU A 25 -12.53 -1.30 9.61
N THR A 26 -13.16 -0.43 10.39
CA THR A 26 -13.98 0.67 9.87
C THR A 26 -13.25 2.00 10.04
N VAL A 27 -12.82 2.63 8.95
CA VAL A 27 -12.25 3.97 8.96
C VAL A 27 -13.31 4.98 8.49
N LYS A 28 -13.59 5.98 9.32
CA LYS A 28 -14.51 7.07 8.94
C LYS A 28 -13.73 8.14 8.18
N VAL A 29 -14.02 8.31 6.91
CA VAL A 29 -13.42 9.32 6.03
C VAL A 29 -14.48 10.18 5.35
N SER A 30 -14.08 11.32 4.78
CA SER A 30 -14.98 12.15 3.99
C SER A 30 -15.41 11.42 2.70
N ALA A 31 -16.53 11.81 2.10
CA ALA A 31 -16.98 11.26 0.83
C ALA A 31 -15.93 11.40 -0.28
N ALA A 32 -15.22 12.54 -0.34
CA ALA A 32 -14.14 12.77 -1.30
C ALA A 32 -12.96 11.80 -1.08
N SER A 33 -12.56 11.57 0.19
CA SER A 33 -11.52 10.59 0.52
C SER A 33 -11.95 9.17 0.20
N ALA A 34 -13.21 8.80 0.51
CA ALA A 34 -13.74 7.48 0.19
C ALA A 34 -13.72 7.19 -1.32
N GLU A 35 -14.13 8.16 -2.13
CA GLU A 35 -14.12 8.04 -3.58
C GLU A 35 -12.68 7.97 -4.14
N HIS A 36 -11.76 8.79 -3.60
CA HIS A 36 -10.35 8.73 -3.97
C HIS A 36 -9.75 7.33 -3.70
N LEU A 37 -9.93 6.82 -2.48
CA LEU A 37 -9.42 5.50 -2.08
C LEU A 37 -10.07 4.37 -2.88
N ARG A 38 -11.37 4.47 -3.19
CA ARG A 38 -12.06 3.49 -4.03
C ARG A 38 -11.41 3.40 -5.41
N ARG A 39 -11.19 4.55 -6.08
CA ARG A 39 -10.55 4.60 -7.41
C ARG A 39 -9.12 4.05 -7.39
N LEU A 40 -8.35 4.40 -6.36
CA LEU A 40 -7.00 3.88 -6.20
C LEU A 40 -7.01 2.36 -6.01
N ASN A 41 -7.87 1.85 -5.14
CA ASN A 41 -7.98 0.43 -4.85
C ASN A 41 -8.48 -0.39 -6.04
N GLU A 42 -9.37 0.14 -6.87
CA GLU A 42 -9.87 -0.52 -8.08
C GLU A 42 -8.79 -0.75 -9.15
N ARG A 43 -7.74 0.08 -9.14
CA ARG A 43 -6.58 -0.10 -10.01
C ARG A 43 -5.71 -1.29 -9.59
N LEU A 44 -5.75 -1.68 -8.31
CA LEU A 44 -4.86 -2.68 -7.75
C LEU A 44 -5.31 -4.11 -8.08
N GLY A 45 -4.36 -4.98 -8.41
CA GLY A 45 -4.55 -6.41 -8.59
C GLY A 45 -3.79 -7.26 -7.58
N ALA A 46 -2.72 -6.74 -7.00
CA ALA A 46 -1.91 -7.40 -5.98
C ALA A 46 -1.22 -6.37 -5.08
N LEU A 47 -0.69 -6.83 -3.96
CA LEU A 47 0.08 -6.02 -3.02
C LEU A 47 1.47 -6.62 -2.79
N VAL A 48 2.46 -5.76 -2.54
CA VAL A 48 3.78 -6.14 -2.05
C VAL A 48 4.01 -5.49 -0.68
N VAL A 49 4.33 -6.29 0.32
CA VAL A 49 4.58 -5.84 1.68
C VAL A 49 5.84 -6.46 2.25
N GLY A 50 6.45 -5.81 3.24
CA GLY A 50 7.56 -6.39 3.99
C GLY A 50 7.09 -7.29 5.12
N ARG A 51 7.92 -8.24 5.52
CA ARG A 51 7.69 -9.16 6.64
C ARG A 51 7.27 -8.43 7.92
N ARG A 52 7.90 -7.31 8.25
CA ARG A 52 7.57 -6.56 9.46
C ARG A 52 6.11 -6.10 9.50
N LEU A 53 5.58 -5.62 8.37
CA LEU A 53 4.17 -5.20 8.31
C LEU A 53 3.24 -6.39 8.42
N TYR A 54 3.54 -7.47 7.73
CA TYR A 54 2.81 -8.74 7.83
C TYR A 54 2.70 -9.23 9.28
N ASP A 55 3.81 -9.25 10.01
CA ASP A 55 3.84 -9.68 11.42
C ASP A 55 3.09 -8.70 12.33
N MET A 56 3.31 -7.39 12.18
CA MET A 56 2.65 -6.35 12.99
C MET A 56 1.12 -6.37 12.87
N THR A 57 0.62 -6.73 11.71
CA THR A 57 -0.83 -6.81 11.46
C THR A 57 -1.41 -8.20 11.77
N ASN A 58 -0.58 -9.11 12.27
CA ASN A 58 -0.95 -10.51 12.45
C ASN A 58 -1.58 -11.10 11.16
N ALA A 59 -0.94 -10.83 10.01
CA ALA A 59 -1.43 -11.22 8.69
C ALA A 59 -2.88 -10.77 8.42
N TRP A 60 -3.33 -9.68 9.03
CA TRP A 60 -4.72 -9.19 8.98
C TRP A 60 -5.77 -10.27 9.29
N GLY A 61 -5.42 -11.25 10.13
CA GLY A 61 -6.32 -12.36 10.44
C GLY A 61 -6.45 -13.40 9.33
N GLY A 62 -5.49 -13.46 8.41
CA GLY A 62 -5.43 -14.45 7.32
C GLY A 62 -5.78 -13.88 5.93
N ARG A 63 -6.23 -12.61 5.81
CA ARG A 63 -6.55 -11.98 4.54
C ARG A 63 -6.41 -10.46 4.61
N HIS A 64 -5.77 -9.89 3.59
CA HIS A 64 -5.63 -8.43 3.52
C HIS A 64 -6.99 -7.73 3.37
N PRO A 65 -7.23 -6.58 4.06
CA PRO A 65 -8.53 -5.88 4.01
C PRO A 65 -9.00 -5.44 2.62
N LEU A 66 -8.11 -5.29 1.64
CA LEU A 66 -8.46 -5.01 0.24
C LEU A 66 -8.91 -6.25 -0.54
N ASP A 67 -8.85 -7.42 0.07
CA ASP A 67 -9.19 -8.67 -0.60
C ASP A 67 -8.27 -8.99 -1.81
N LEU A 68 -7.01 -8.60 -1.70
CA LEU A 68 -5.98 -8.81 -2.72
C LEU A 68 -4.94 -9.79 -2.21
N THR A 69 -4.47 -10.67 -3.08
CA THR A 69 -3.30 -11.49 -2.81
C THR A 69 -2.11 -10.60 -2.50
N THR A 70 -1.43 -10.90 -1.41
CA THR A 70 -0.34 -10.10 -0.88
C THR A 70 0.97 -10.88 -0.97
N VAL A 71 1.91 -10.35 -1.73
CA VAL A 71 3.28 -10.88 -1.81
C VAL A 71 4.09 -10.31 -0.65
N VAL A 72 4.62 -11.18 0.19
CA VAL A 72 5.40 -10.83 1.38
C VAL A 72 6.88 -11.04 1.10
N VAL A 73 7.64 -9.94 1.08
CA VAL A 73 9.12 -10.00 0.96
C VAL A 73 9.70 -10.33 2.32
N THR A 74 10.47 -11.40 2.40
CA THR A 74 11.05 -11.89 3.65
C THR A 74 12.35 -12.64 3.40
N HIS A 75 13.25 -12.72 4.38
CA HIS A 75 14.45 -13.56 4.30
C HIS A 75 14.12 -15.03 4.56
N GLN A 76 13.06 -15.31 5.33
CA GLN A 76 12.65 -16.66 5.68
C GLN A 76 11.12 -16.74 5.70
N ARG A 77 10.57 -17.76 5.07
CA ARG A 77 9.13 -18.04 5.11
C ARG A 77 8.71 -18.43 6.54
N PRO A 78 7.53 -18.01 7.03
CA PRO A 78 6.98 -18.52 8.29
C PRO A 78 6.65 -20.01 8.19
N ASP A 79 7.08 -20.78 9.20
CA ASP A 79 6.90 -22.25 9.23
C ASP A 79 5.42 -22.65 9.45
N ASP A 80 4.62 -21.73 10.01
CA ASP A 80 3.22 -21.95 10.36
C ASP A 80 2.24 -21.65 9.22
N ARG A 81 2.73 -21.35 8.01
CA ARG A 81 1.91 -21.03 6.84
C ARG A 81 1.97 -22.10 5.76
N PRO A 82 0.80 -22.48 5.18
CA PRO A 82 0.74 -23.44 4.08
C PRO A 82 1.50 -22.93 2.84
N GLU A 83 2.06 -23.84 2.06
CA GLU A 83 2.79 -23.47 0.85
C GLU A 83 1.86 -22.89 -0.23
N ASP A 84 0.65 -23.34 -0.26
CA ASP A 84 -0.43 -22.98 -1.20
C ASP A 84 -1.40 -21.93 -0.63
N ASP A 85 -0.93 -21.02 0.23
CA ASP A 85 -1.76 -19.94 0.75
C ASP A 85 -2.15 -18.98 -0.39
N GLU A 86 -3.42 -18.97 -0.76
CA GLU A 86 -3.95 -18.13 -1.83
C GLU A 86 -3.94 -16.63 -1.49
N ASN A 87 -3.90 -16.29 -0.20
CA ASN A 87 -3.91 -14.91 0.28
C ASN A 87 -2.51 -14.31 0.42
N PHE A 88 -1.51 -15.14 0.74
CA PHE A 88 -0.14 -14.70 0.99
C PHE A 88 0.90 -15.54 0.24
N VAL A 89 1.64 -14.89 -0.62
CA VAL A 89 2.77 -15.48 -1.37
C VAL A 89 4.08 -14.97 -0.76
N PHE A 90 4.92 -15.85 -0.24
CA PHE A 90 6.19 -15.46 0.37
C PHE A 90 7.32 -15.55 -0.66
N VAL A 91 8.09 -14.46 -0.81
CA VAL A 91 9.25 -14.37 -1.70
C VAL A 91 10.48 -14.08 -0.89
N THR A 92 11.50 -14.92 -1.03
CA THR A 92 12.77 -14.83 -0.28
C THR A 92 13.96 -14.43 -1.14
N THR A 93 13.74 -14.26 -2.45
CA THR A 93 14.79 -14.00 -3.46
C THR A 93 15.01 -12.52 -3.76
N GLY A 94 14.23 -11.64 -3.14
CA GLY A 94 14.42 -10.20 -3.23
C GLY A 94 13.22 -9.46 -3.81
N ILE A 95 13.39 -8.13 -3.93
CA ILE A 95 12.29 -7.22 -4.29
C ILE A 95 11.87 -7.37 -5.76
N GLU A 96 12.83 -7.62 -6.66
CA GLU A 96 12.58 -7.75 -8.10
C GLU A 96 11.69 -8.95 -8.38
N ASP A 97 12.01 -10.12 -7.81
CA ASP A 97 11.21 -11.33 -7.93
C ASP A 97 9.83 -11.16 -7.28
N ALA A 98 9.77 -10.47 -6.14
CA ALA A 98 8.50 -10.20 -5.47
C ALA A 98 7.58 -9.31 -6.32
N VAL A 99 8.12 -8.27 -6.94
CA VAL A 99 7.35 -7.40 -7.84
C VAL A 99 6.96 -8.14 -9.13
N ALA A 100 7.86 -8.96 -9.69
CA ALA A 100 7.55 -9.80 -10.85
C ALA A 100 6.38 -10.76 -10.53
N LYS A 101 6.44 -11.43 -9.38
CA LYS A 101 5.36 -12.31 -8.91
C LYS A 101 4.05 -11.57 -8.67
N ALA A 102 4.11 -10.39 -8.07
CA ALA A 102 2.93 -9.56 -7.86
C ALA A 102 2.31 -9.08 -9.18
N ARG A 103 3.12 -8.76 -10.20
CA ARG A 103 2.63 -8.39 -11.55
C ARG A 103 1.92 -9.55 -12.25
N GLU A 104 2.43 -10.79 -12.10
CA GLU A 104 1.73 -11.99 -12.60
C GLU A 104 0.34 -12.13 -11.98
N ILE A 105 0.26 -11.97 -10.64
CA ILE A 105 -0.99 -12.08 -9.87
C ILE A 105 -1.95 -10.93 -10.21
N ALA A 106 -1.43 -9.73 -10.42
CA ALA A 106 -2.23 -8.54 -10.71
C ALA A 106 -2.93 -8.57 -12.08
N ASP A 107 -2.53 -9.45 -12.98
CA ASP A 107 -3.16 -9.69 -14.30
C ASP A 107 -3.42 -8.38 -15.07
N GLY A 108 -2.37 -7.57 -15.25
CA GLY A 108 -2.42 -6.30 -15.97
C GLY A 108 -2.93 -5.10 -15.17
N LYS A 109 -3.30 -5.28 -13.90
CA LYS A 109 -3.57 -4.18 -12.96
C LYS A 109 -2.29 -3.70 -12.29
N ASP A 110 -2.43 -2.60 -11.53
CA ASP A 110 -1.33 -2.05 -10.76
C ASP A 110 -0.99 -2.95 -9.56
N VAL A 111 0.27 -2.90 -9.15
CA VAL A 111 0.77 -3.51 -7.92
C VAL A 111 0.92 -2.44 -6.85
N GLY A 112 0.21 -2.58 -5.75
CA GLY A 112 0.34 -1.69 -4.59
C GLY A 112 1.57 -2.06 -3.75
N VAL A 113 2.37 -1.07 -3.40
CA VAL A 113 3.54 -1.24 -2.53
C VAL A 113 3.37 -0.38 -1.28
N ASN A 114 3.57 -0.96 -0.11
CA ASN A 114 3.52 -0.18 1.12
C ASN A 114 4.81 0.63 1.32
N GLY A 115 4.68 1.81 1.94
CA GLY A 115 5.81 2.70 2.24
C GLY A 115 6.88 2.06 3.14
N GLY A 116 7.98 2.81 3.35
CA GLY A 116 9.14 2.36 4.11
C GLY A 116 10.14 1.59 3.28
N GLU A 117 10.79 0.59 3.88
CA GLU A 117 11.91 -0.14 3.28
C GLU A 117 11.56 -0.85 1.95
N ILE A 118 10.36 -1.43 1.84
CA ILE A 118 9.93 -2.11 0.61
C ILE A 118 9.75 -1.11 -0.54
N ALA A 119 9.12 0.04 -0.28
CA ALA A 119 8.98 1.09 -1.29
C ALA A 119 10.35 1.67 -1.69
N ARG A 120 11.31 1.80 -0.74
CA ARG A 120 12.67 2.20 -1.02
C ARG A 120 13.37 1.19 -1.95
N GLN A 121 13.31 -0.10 -1.64
CA GLN A 121 13.89 -1.14 -2.51
C GLN A 121 13.27 -1.13 -3.91
N CYS A 122 11.96 -0.93 -4.03
CA CYS A 122 11.33 -0.75 -5.34
C CYS A 122 11.83 0.49 -6.06
N PHE A 123 12.05 1.59 -5.33
CA PHE A 123 12.61 2.81 -5.89
C PHE A 123 14.04 2.60 -6.40
N ASP A 124 14.93 2.04 -5.58
CA ASP A 124 16.33 1.77 -5.91
C ASP A 124 16.46 0.82 -7.13
N ALA A 125 15.54 -0.15 -7.25
CA ALA A 125 15.47 -1.06 -8.39
C ALA A 125 14.78 -0.46 -9.64
N GLY A 126 14.35 0.81 -9.61
CA GLY A 126 13.64 1.47 -10.72
C GLY A 126 12.23 0.90 -11.00
N LEU A 127 11.64 0.20 -10.03
CA LEU A 127 10.35 -0.47 -10.14
C LEU A 127 9.16 0.39 -9.67
N LEU A 128 9.42 1.53 -9.01
CA LEU A 128 8.40 2.42 -8.51
C LEU A 128 8.01 3.45 -9.57
N ASP A 129 6.74 3.46 -9.97
CA ASP A 129 6.21 4.36 -11.00
C ASP A 129 5.47 5.57 -10.44
N GLU A 130 4.67 5.37 -9.40
CA GLU A 130 3.85 6.41 -8.77
C GLU A 130 3.99 6.39 -7.24
N VAL A 131 3.92 7.56 -6.62
CA VAL A 131 3.87 7.72 -5.17
C VAL A 131 2.59 8.43 -4.78
N HIS A 132 1.80 7.81 -3.93
CA HIS A 132 0.58 8.38 -3.37
C HIS A 132 0.78 8.72 -1.90
N VAL A 133 0.52 9.98 -1.52
CA VAL A 133 0.78 10.51 -0.18
C VAL A 133 -0.50 11.11 0.39
N ASP A 134 -0.85 10.70 1.59
CA ASP A 134 -1.92 11.29 2.39
C ASP A 134 -1.31 12.34 3.35
N LEU A 135 -1.38 13.59 2.95
CA LEU A 135 -0.86 14.71 3.74
C LEU A 135 -1.88 15.13 4.78
N VAL A 136 -1.59 14.82 6.04
CA VAL A 136 -2.38 15.25 7.21
C VAL A 136 -1.76 16.53 7.79
N PRO A 137 -2.55 17.59 8.06
CA PRO A 137 -2.04 18.87 8.57
C PRO A 137 -1.70 18.78 10.08
N VAL A 138 -0.63 18.06 10.41
CA VAL A 138 -0.15 17.86 11.78
C VAL A 138 1.38 17.80 11.82
N PHE A 139 1.97 18.42 12.82
CA PHE A 139 3.39 18.27 13.11
C PHE A 139 3.59 17.20 14.19
N LEU A 140 4.18 16.08 13.83
CA LEU A 140 4.40 14.95 14.75
C LEU A 140 5.69 15.09 15.57
N GLY A 141 6.60 15.98 15.16
CA GLY A 141 7.92 16.16 15.79
C GLY A 141 8.95 15.09 15.45
N SER A 142 8.53 13.86 15.18
CA SER A 142 9.37 12.75 14.71
C SER A 142 8.53 11.77 13.89
N GLY A 143 9.19 10.89 13.11
CA GLY A 143 8.50 9.92 12.30
C GLY A 143 9.44 9.03 11.50
N ILE A 144 8.87 8.07 10.78
CA ILE A 144 9.59 7.22 9.83
C ILE A 144 9.46 7.85 8.44
N PRO A 145 10.57 8.06 7.71
CA PRO A 145 10.52 8.56 6.33
C PRO A 145 9.70 7.63 5.41
N LEU A 146 8.97 8.23 4.47
CA LEU A 146 8.09 7.48 3.56
C LEU A 146 8.83 6.42 2.72
N LEU A 147 10.02 6.78 2.23
CA LEU A 147 10.90 5.90 1.43
C LEU A 147 12.21 5.57 2.17
N GLY A 148 12.25 5.73 3.50
CA GLY A 148 13.50 5.54 4.22
C GLY A 148 14.58 6.56 3.82
N MET A 149 15.86 6.15 3.84
CA MET A 149 16.97 6.96 3.36
C MET A 149 17.25 6.63 1.89
N ILE A 150 17.19 7.63 1.03
CA ILE A 150 17.55 7.54 -0.39
C ILE A 150 19.01 8.03 -0.55
N GLU A 151 19.87 7.21 -1.13
CA GLU A 151 21.32 7.54 -1.28
C GLU A 151 21.53 8.68 -2.25
N ASP A 152 20.83 8.68 -3.38
CA ASP A 152 20.95 9.69 -4.44
C ASP A 152 19.93 10.85 -4.30
N ALA A 153 19.65 11.28 -3.09
CA ALA A 153 18.77 12.42 -2.84
C ALA A 153 19.46 13.76 -3.22
N PRO A 154 18.71 14.80 -3.70
CA PRO A 154 17.26 14.83 -3.84
C PRO A 154 16.72 14.13 -5.09
N VAL A 155 15.56 13.48 -4.97
CA VAL A 155 14.82 12.91 -6.10
C VAL A 155 13.63 13.79 -6.46
N GLU A 156 13.56 14.22 -7.71
CA GLU A 156 12.43 15.00 -8.21
C GLU A 156 11.28 14.09 -8.65
N LEU A 157 10.06 14.50 -8.32
CA LEU A 157 8.83 13.86 -8.77
C LEU A 157 8.09 14.75 -9.77
N ASP A 158 7.44 14.15 -10.75
CA ASP A 158 6.55 14.88 -11.67
C ASP A 158 5.14 14.97 -11.09
N GLY A 159 4.58 16.16 -11.13
CA GLY A 159 3.22 16.37 -10.66
C GLY A 159 3.04 17.56 -9.71
N PRO A 160 1.94 17.56 -8.91
CA PRO A 160 1.05 16.41 -8.63
C PRO A 160 0.21 16.00 -9.84
N ILE A 161 0.12 14.68 -10.10
CA ILE A 161 -0.73 14.11 -11.15
C ILE A 161 -2.18 13.94 -10.68
N SER A 162 -2.39 13.93 -9.36
CA SER A 162 -3.71 13.96 -8.74
C SER A 162 -3.68 14.70 -7.41
N VAL A 163 -4.76 15.45 -7.13
CA VAL A 163 -4.99 16.12 -5.86
C VAL A 163 -6.45 15.92 -5.47
N THR A 164 -6.70 15.37 -4.28
CA THR A 164 -8.05 15.25 -3.74
C THR A 164 -8.06 15.80 -2.31
N GLN A 165 -8.89 16.81 -2.07
CA GLN A 165 -9.06 17.40 -0.74
C GLN A 165 -10.11 16.60 0.05
N GLY A 166 -9.68 15.91 1.09
CA GLY A 166 -10.53 15.30 2.10
C GLY A 166 -10.73 16.19 3.33
N LYS A 167 -11.49 15.70 4.30
CA LYS A 167 -11.61 16.37 5.60
C LYS A 167 -10.39 16.04 6.46
N GLY A 168 -9.53 17.02 6.69
CA GLY A 168 -8.31 16.87 7.50
C GLY A 168 -7.20 16.06 6.80
N VAL A 169 -7.26 15.92 5.48
CA VAL A 169 -6.24 15.24 4.68
C VAL A 169 -6.26 15.76 3.25
N THR A 170 -5.10 15.85 2.62
CA THR A 170 -4.97 16.06 1.17
C THR A 170 -4.29 14.83 0.57
N HIS A 171 -4.97 14.17 -0.34
CA HIS A 171 -4.44 13.04 -1.09
C HIS A 171 -3.69 13.56 -2.31
N LEU A 172 -2.43 13.20 -2.46
CA LEU A 172 -1.53 13.66 -3.52
C LEU A 172 -0.97 12.45 -4.26
N GLY A 173 -0.97 12.51 -5.59
CA GLY A 173 -0.31 11.53 -6.42
C GLY A 173 0.80 12.18 -7.23
N TYR A 174 1.94 11.53 -7.32
CA TYR A 174 3.11 11.96 -8.09
C TYR A 174 3.64 10.81 -8.93
N ARG A 175 4.29 11.13 -10.05
CA ARG A 175 5.04 10.15 -10.84
C ARG A 175 6.51 10.22 -10.48
N VAL A 176 7.14 9.05 -10.36
CA VAL A 176 8.59 8.95 -10.19
C VAL A 176 9.24 9.23 -11.54
N ARG A 177 10.20 10.17 -11.55
CA ARG A 177 10.99 10.46 -12.74
C ARG A 177 12.04 9.36 -12.90
N LYS A 178 12.09 8.73 -14.07
CA LYS A 178 13.09 7.69 -14.43
C LYS A 178 14.17 8.26 -15.32
#